data_126f36ee0344c0e7ba37b0e438a99e07
#
_entry.id   126f36ee0344c0e7ba37b0e438a99e07
#
_cell.length_a   1.000
_cell.length_b   1.000
_cell.length_c   1.000
_cell.angle_alpha   90.00
_cell.angle_beta   90.00
_cell.angle_gamma   90.00
#
_symmetry.space_group_name_H-M   'P 1'
#
loop_
_entity.id
_entity.type
_entity.pdbx_description
1 polymer ?
#
loop_
_entity_poly.entity_id
_entity_poly.type
_entity_poly.pdbx_seq_one_letter_code
_entity_poly.pdbx_strand_id
1 'polypeptide(L)'
;MVLTRENAVNLTLAVLLLAVPLIASALGQPFYITLATRIAILALAALGLNLALGLGGMVSFGHAAFFGIGGYAAGILASHALSGEPLLFDLSGTAQMPIIWLVAVIAAGVVALAIGALSLRTSGVYFIMITLAFAQMVYYFAISWPAYGGEDGLSIAVRNQFPGTNTMRPLNFFFVAYAVLLAGIGLFALIRASRFGAALVATRQNEIRVAALGIDHYRIRLAGFVISAMITALAGALYADLNRFVSPSMLAWHMSGELIVLIILGGTGRLFGPLAGAALYVALEFALGGLTERWQFFLGLILLGVVLFARGGLLGLLAGKTKHG
;
A
#
# COMPACT_ATOMS: atom_id res chain seq x y z
N MET A 1 -27.46 8.72 -14.48
CA MET A 1 -26.07 8.82 -13.99
C MET A 1 -25.17 8.84 -15.23
N VAL A 2 -24.72 10.03 -15.65
CA VAL A 2 -23.85 10.15 -16.83
C VAL A 2 -22.49 9.58 -16.44
N LEU A 3 -22.10 8.47 -17.07
CA LEU A 3 -20.75 7.90 -16.90
C LEU A 3 -19.74 8.94 -17.39
N THR A 4 -19.08 9.60 -16.45
CA THR A 4 -17.96 10.46 -16.82
C THR A 4 -16.85 9.59 -17.39
N ARG A 5 -16.05 10.11 -18.33
CA ARG A 5 -14.93 9.37 -18.96
C ARG A 5 -14.01 8.73 -17.90
N GLU A 6 -13.81 9.39 -16.76
CA GLU A 6 -13.04 8.87 -15.64
C GLU A 6 -13.70 7.63 -15.00
N ASN A 7 -15.02 7.65 -14.80
CA ASN A 7 -15.74 6.50 -14.24
C ASN A 7 -15.72 5.28 -15.17
N ALA A 8 -15.79 5.50 -16.48
CA ALA A 8 -15.66 4.44 -17.47
C ALA A 8 -14.26 3.79 -17.42
N VAL A 9 -13.19 4.59 -17.38
CA VAL A 9 -11.81 4.10 -17.25
C VAL A 9 -11.61 3.35 -15.94
N ASN A 10 -12.13 3.86 -14.83
CA ASN A 10 -12.03 3.24 -13.50
C ASN A 10 -12.72 1.87 -13.48
N LEU A 11 -13.94 1.78 -14.04
CA LEU A 11 -14.67 0.53 -14.15
C LEU A 11 -13.94 -0.48 -15.05
N THR A 12 -13.40 -0.02 -16.17
CA THR A 12 -12.61 -0.87 -17.09
C THR A 12 -11.39 -1.45 -16.38
N LEU A 13 -10.66 -0.65 -15.61
CA LEU A 13 -9.50 -1.12 -14.84
C LEU A 13 -9.88 -2.18 -13.78
N ALA A 14 -10.98 -1.95 -13.05
CA ALA A 14 -11.46 -2.92 -12.06
C ALA A 14 -11.90 -4.23 -12.72
N VAL A 15 -12.66 -4.15 -13.81
CA VAL A 15 -13.13 -5.32 -14.56
C VAL A 15 -11.95 -6.07 -15.20
N LEU A 16 -10.98 -5.36 -15.75
CA LEU A 16 -9.79 -5.96 -16.36
C LEU A 16 -8.95 -6.71 -15.33
N LEU A 17 -8.74 -6.12 -14.13
CA LEU A 17 -8.03 -6.80 -13.03
C LEU A 17 -8.76 -8.06 -12.58
N LEU A 18 -10.09 -8.10 -12.64
CA LEU A 18 -10.90 -9.28 -12.31
C LEU A 18 -10.87 -10.32 -13.44
N ALA A 19 -10.92 -9.88 -14.69
CA ALA A 19 -11.01 -10.76 -15.87
C ALA A 19 -9.72 -11.57 -16.07
N VAL A 20 -8.54 -10.95 -15.88
CA VAL A 20 -7.24 -11.61 -16.09
C VAL A 20 -7.10 -12.90 -15.28
N PRO A 21 -7.33 -12.94 -13.95
CA PRO A 21 -7.22 -14.17 -13.17
C PRO A 21 -8.27 -15.22 -13.52
N LEU A 22 -9.47 -14.81 -13.91
CA LEU A 22 -10.53 -15.74 -14.33
C LEU A 22 -10.15 -16.45 -15.62
N ILE A 23 -9.66 -15.71 -16.62
CA ILE A 23 -9.15 -16.26 -17.87
C ILE A 23 -7.93 -17.14 -17.62
N ALA A 24 -6.98 -16.67 -16.79
CA ALA A 24 -5.79 -17.43 -16.43
C ALA A 24 -6.14 -18.74 -15.71
N SER A 25 -7.16 -18.73 -14.86
CA SER A 25 -7.65 -19.95 -14.20
C SER A 25 -8.25 -20.94 -15.20
N ALA A 26 -9.03 -20.46 -16.18
CA ALA A 26 -9.60 -21.30 -17.23
C ALA A 26 -8.50 -21.91 -18.15
N LEU A 27 -7.41 -21.19 -18.37
CA LEU A 27 -6.25 -21.63 -19.16
C LEU A 27 -5.24 -22.46 -18.34
N GLY A 28 -5.45 -22.67 -17.03
CA GLY A 28 -4.55 -23.42 -16.18
C GLY A 28 -3.20 -22.72 -15.91
N GLN A 29 -3.16 -21.40 -15.98
CA GLN A 29 -1.94 -20.61 -15.80
C GLN A 29 -1.93 -19.84 -14.47
N PRO A 30 -1.47 -20.45 -13.35
CA PRO A 30 -1.51 -19.84 -12.02
C PRO A 30 -0.59 -18.63 -11.88
N PHE A 31 0.41 -18.49 -12.74
CA PHE A 31 1.36 -17.37 -12.73
C PHE A 31 0.65 -16.01 -12.89
N TYR A 32 -0.26 -15.87 -13.87
CA TYR A 32 -0.99 -14.62 -14.09
C TYR A 32 -1.97 -14.30 -12.96
N ILE A 33 -2.48 -15.32 -12.25
CA ILE A 33 -3.30 -15.12 -11.04
C ILE A 33 -2.46 -14.48 -9.94
N THR A 34 -1.23 -14.99 -9.73
CA THR A 34 -0.28 -14.45 -8.75
C THR A 34 0.12 -13.01 -9.10
N LEU A 35 0.37 -12.74 -10.39
CA LEU A 35 0.71 -11.40 -10.88
C LEU A 35 -0.43 -10.39 -10.62
N ALA A 36 -1.67 -10.77 -10.94
CA ALA A 36 -2.83 -9.93 -10.67
C ALA A 36 -3.08 -9.72 -9.17
N THR A 37 -2.81 -10.74 -8.34
CA THR A 37 -2.87 -10.61 -6.88
C THR A 37 -1.82 -9.61 -6.38
N ARG A 38 -0.59 -9.68 -6.90
CA ARG A 38 0.48 -8.72 -6.58
C ARG A 38 0.07 -7.30 -6.96
N ILE A 39 -0.53 -7.10 -8.15
CA ILE A 39 -1.07 -5.79 -8.58
C ILE A 39 -2.11 -5.29 -7.58
N ALA A 40 -3.06 -6.13 -7.16
CA ALA A 40 -4.09 -5.74 -6.21
C ALA A 40 -3.51 -5.31 -4.85
N ILE A 41 -2.53 -6.04 -4.34
CA ILE A 41 -1.88 -5.75 -3.05
C ILE A 41 -1.04 -4.48 -3.13
N LEU A 42 -0.22 -4.31 -4.16
CA LEU A 42 0.57 -3.09 -4.36
C LEU A 42 -0.31 -1.86 -4.60
N ALA A 43 -1.44 -2.03 -5.31
CA ALA A 43 -2.43 -0.99 -5.48
C ALA A 43 -3.06 -0.56 -4.14
N LEU A 44 -3.32 -1.52 -3.22
CA LEU A 44 -3.82 -1.23 -1.88
C LEU A 44 -2.76 -0.48 -1.05
N ALA A 45 -1.49 -0.90 -1.09
CA ALA A 45 -0.40 -0.21 -0.40
C ALA A 45 -0.23 1.23 -0.90
N ALA A 46 -0.20 1.39 -2.23
CA ALA A 46 -0.12 2.70 -2.87
C ALA A 46 -1.38 3.54 -2.60
N LEU A 47 -2.57 2.94 -2.45
CA LEU A 47 -3.79 3.64 -2.08
C LEU A 47 -3.70 4.22 -0.66
N GLY A 48 -3.12 3.44 0.28
CA GLY A 48 -2.82 3.93 1.61
C GLY A 48 -1.94 5.19 1.56
N LEU A 49 -0.79 5.13 0.89
CA LEU A 49 0.10 6.29 0.74
C LEU A 49 -0.56 7.42 -0.06
N ASN A 50 -1.42 7.13 -1.05
CA ASN A 50 -2.14 8.15 -1.82
C ASN A 50 -3.11 8.98 -0.95
N LEU A 51 -3.58 8.45 0.17
CA LEU A 51 -4.36 9.23 1.13
C LEU A 51 -3.49 10.32 1.78
N ALA A 52 -2.28 9.97 2.22
CA ALA A 52 -1.36 10.94 2.81
C ALA A 52 -0.78 11.90 1.76
N LEU A 53 -0.27 11.37 0.64
CA LEU A 53 0.38 12.13 -0.42
C LEU A 53 -0.64 12.88 -1.28
N GLY A 54 -1.66 12.18 -1.76
CA GLY A 54 -2.60 12.70 -2.74
C GLY A 54 -3.59 13.70 -2.15
N LEU A 55 -4.19 13.40 -0.99
CA LEU A 55 -5.13 14.30 -0.33
C LEU A 55 -4.41 15.25 0.63
N GLY A 56 -3.49 14.75 1.45
CA GLY A 56 -2.81 15.52 2.50
C GLY A 56 -1.55 16.26 2.06
N GLY A 57 -0.99 15.99 0.88
CA GLY A 57 0.27 16.58 0.42
C GLY A 57 1.50 16.14 1.23
N MET A 58 1.39 15.07 2.00
CA MET A 58 2.43 14.54 2.88
C MET A 58 3.27 13.51 2.13
N VAL A 59 4.40 13.93 1.55
CA VAL A 59 5.36 13.02 0.90
C VAL A 59 6.14 12.29 2.00
N SER A 60 5.89 11.00 2.18
CA SER A 60 6.48 10.21 3.26
C SER A 60 7.27 9.02 2.73
N PHE A 61 8.51 8.89 3.14
CA PHE A 61 9.33 7.69 2.97
C PHE A 61 9.21 6.71 4.15
N GLY A 62 8.31 6.99 5.09
CA GLY A 62 8.01 6.13 6.24
C GLY A 62 7.08 4.96 5.95
N HIS A 63 6.39 4.95 4.81
CA HIS A 63 5.33 3.97 4.53
C HIS A 63 5.84 2.53 4.36
N ALA A 64 7.11 2.34 3.97
CA ALA A 64 7.75 1.03 3.99
C ALA A 64 7.76 0.41 5.40
N ALA A 65 7.99 1.20 6.45
CA ALA A 65 7.93 0.71 7.82
C ALA A 65 6.54 0.13 8.14
N PHE A 66 5.46 0.81 7.75
CA PHE A 66 4.10 0.32 7.98
C PHE A 66 3.78 -0.91 7.15
N PHE A 67 4.22 -0.93 5.89
CA PHE A 67 4.09 -2.11 5.01
C PHE A 67 4.79 -3.32 5.62
N GLY A 68 6.04 -3.16 6.08
CA GLY A 68 6.79 -4.22 6.71
C GLY A 68 6.21 -4.65 8.06
N ILE A 69 5.74 -3.70 8.92
CA ILE A 69 5.05 -4.04 10.18
C ILE A 69 3.85 -4.95 9.92
N GLY A 70 3.07 -4.67 8.87
CA GLY A 70 1.98 -5.54 8.44
C GLY A 70 2.45 -6.94 8.07
N GLY A 71 3.52 -7.03 7.28
CA GLY A 71 4.15 -8.30 6.90
C GLY A 71 4.68 -9.08 8.10
N TYR A 72 5.41 -8.43 8.99
CA TYR A 72 5.94 -9.07 10.21
C TYR A 72 4.82 -9.50 11.16
N ALA A 73 3.73 -8.75 11.28
CA ALA A 73 2.57 -9.19 12.05
C ALA A 73 2.00 -10.52 11.49
N ALA A 74 1.90 -10.65 10.17
CA ALA A 74 1.45 -11.88 9.54
C ALA A 74 2.43 -13.05 9.75
N GLY A 75 3.73 -12.80 9.57
CA GLY A 75 4.77 -13.83 9.74
C GLY A 75 4.91 -14.30 11.18
N ILE A 76 4.97 -13.39 12.15
CA ILE A 76 5.14 -13.71 13.57
C ILE A 76 3.94 -14.50 14.09
N LEU A 77 2.71 -14.04 13.84
CA LEU A 77 1.51 -14.73 14.30
C LEU A 77 1.36 -16.12 13.68
N ALA A 78 1.70 -16.27 12.39
CA ALA A 78 1.70 -17.56 11.70
C ALA A 78 2.78 -18.51 12.24
N SER A 79 3.99 -18.01 12.53
CA SER A 79 5.08 -18.79 13.10
C SER A 79 4.71 -19.36 14.47
N HIS A 80 4.19 -18.52 15.36
CA HIS A 80 3.74 -18.94 16.70
C HIS A 80 2.51 -19.87 16.65
N ALA A 81 1.64 -19.71 15.65
CA ALA A 81 0.53 -20.65 15.44
C ALA A 81 1.01 -22.05 15.04
N LEU A 82 2.16 -22.15 14.34
CA LEU A 82 2.74 -23.41 13.90
C LEU A 82 3.58 -24.06 15.00
N SER A 83 4.41 -23.27 15.72
CA SER A 83 5.29 -23.78 16.79
C SER A 83 4.54 -24.13 18.07
N GLY A 84 3.35 -23.56 18.27
CA GLY A 84 2.59 -23.68 19.54
C GLY A 84 3.21 -22.92 20.71
N GLU A 85 4.29 -22.17 20.48
CA GLU A 85 4.91 -21.34 21.50
C GLU A 85 4.06 -20.07 21.73
N PRO A 86 3.81 -19.69 23.01
CA PRO A 86 3.07 -18.48 23.30
C PRO A 86 3.86 -17.23 22.89
N LEU A 87 3.14 -16.22 22.37
CA LEU A 87 3.66 -14.87 22.22
C LEU A 87 3.83 -14.17 23.58
N LEU A 88 4.33 -12.93 23.57
CA LEU A 88 4.31 -12.08 24.77
C LEU A 88 2.92 -12.10 25.43
N PHE A 89 2.87 -12.19 26.77
CA PHE A 89 1.63 -12.26 27.57
C PHE A 89 0.79 -13.52 27.36
N ASP A 90 1.39 -14.68 27.08
CA ASP A 90 0.68 -15.97 26.89
C ASP A 90 -0.38 -15.95 25.76
N LEU A 91 -0.28 -15.01 24.81
CA LEU A 91 -1.13 -14.99 23.65
C LEU A 91 -0.74 -16.11 22.67
N SER A 92 -1.68 -16.94 22.27
CA SER A 92 -1.45 -17.95 21.25
C SER A 92 -1.33 -17.30 19.86
N GLY A 93 -0.39 -17.79 19.05
CA GLY A 93 -0.31 -17.43 17.64
C GLY A 93 -1.58 -17.82 16.89
N THR A 94 -1.83 -17.19 15.75
CA THR A 94 -3.00 -17.50 14.91
C THR A 94 -2.64 -17.44 13.44
N ALA A 95 -3.24 -18.34 12.66
CA ALA A 95 -3.18 -18.34 11.21
C ALA A 95 -4.44 -17.75 10.56
N GLN A 96 -5.31 -17.11 11.33
CA GLN A 96 -6.54 -16.49 10.82
C GLN A 96 -6.27 -15.07 10.31
N MET A 97 -6.43 -14.84 9.02
CA MET A 97 -6.20 -13.54 8.37
C MET A 97 -6.93 -12.36 9.03
N PRO A 98 -8.22 -12.43 9.41
CA PRO A 98 -8.90 -11.29 10.00
C PRO A 98 -8.27 -10.82 11.32
N ILE A 99 -7.79 -11.76 12.15
CA ILE A 99 -7.12 -11.43 13.41
C ILE A 99 -5.73 -10.83 13.12
N ILE A 100 -4.99 -11.41 12.18
CA ILE A 100 -3.69 -10.92 11.72
C ILE A 100 -3.82 -9.48 11.19
N TRP A 101 -4.84 -9.23 10.36
CA TRP A 101 -5.09 -7.88 9.83
C TRP A 101 -5.40 -6.86 10.92
N LEU A 102 -6.20 -7.27 11.91
CA LEU A 102 -6.49 -6.40 13.06
C LEU A 102 -5.22 -6.04 13.82
N VAL A 103 -4.38 -7.03 14.11
CA VAL A 103 -3.09 -6.82 14.81
C VAL A 103 -2.16 -5.94 13.95
N ALA A 104 -2.04 -6.21 12.64
CA ALA A 104 -1.22 -5.43 11.72
C ALA A 104 -1.66 -3.96 11.67
N VAL A 105 -2.96 -3.72 11.56
CA VAL A 105 -3.56 -2.37 11.50
C VAL A 105 -3.34 -1.62 12.81
N ILE A 106 -3.55 -2.27 13.96
CA ILE A 106 -3.35 -1.65 15.28
C ILE A 106 -1.88 -1.35 15.52
N ALA A 107 -0.99 -2.32 15.28
CA ALA A 107 0.46 -2.14 15.46
C ALA A 107 0.99 -1.00 14.60
N ALA A 108 0.64 -0.99 13.30
CA ALA A 108 1.04 0.08 12.41
C ALA A 108 0.41 1.42 12.80
N GLY A 109 -0.85 1.42 13.27
CA GLY A 109 -1.53 2.63 13.75
C GLY A 109 -0.83 3.27 14.95
N VAL A 110 -0.40 2.46 15.93
CA VAL A 110 0.35 2.92 17.11
C VAL A 110 1.70 3.51 16.70
N VAL A 111 2.46 2.78 15.86
CA VAL A 111 3.76 3.26 15.37
C VAL A 111 3.58 4.52 14.51
N ALA A 112 2.56 4.56 13.65
CA ALA A 112 2.25 5.73 12.83
C ALA A 112 1.84 6.94 13.67
N LEU A 113 1.12 6.73 14.77
CA LEU A 113 0.78 7.80 15.71
C LEU A 113 2.04 8.39 16.34
N ALA A 114 2.98 7.56 16.79
CA ALA A 114 4.25 8.01 17.37
C ALA A 114 5.12 8.75 16.33
N ILE A 115 5.34 8.15 15.16
CA ILE A 115 6.12 8.74 14.07
C ILE A 115 5.46 10.03 13.57
N GLY A 116 4.14 9.99 13.33
CA GLY A 116 3.38 11.13 12.84
C GLY A 116 3.35 12.29 13.81
N ALA A 117 3.21 12.01 15.12
CA ALA A 117 3.21 13.04 16.17
C ALA A 117 4.53 13.84 16.22
N LEU A 118 5.64 13.19 15.91
CA LEU A 118 6.95 13.85 15.85
C LEU A 118 7.21 14.49 14.49
N SER A 119 6.95 13.76 13.40
CA SER A 119 7.30 14.19 12.04
C SER A 119 6.43 15.35 11.54
N LEU A 120 5.13 15.38 11.89
CA LEU A 120 4.21 16.42 11.42
C LEU A 120 4.41 17.80 12.11
N ARG A 121 5.34 17.91 13.05
CA ARG A 121 5.82 19.20 13.56
C ARG A 121 6.73 19.91 12.58
N THR A 122 7.14 19.20 11.52
CA THR A 122 7.98 19.70 10.44
C THR A 122 7.22 19.64 9.11
N SER A 123 7.71 20.32 8.10
CA SER A 123 7.09 20.38 6.77
C SER A 123 8.12 20.24 5.66
N GLY A 124 7.65 19.96 4.45
CA GLY A 124 8.51 19.89 3.26
C GLY A 124 9.57 18.80 3.36
N VAL A 125 10.82 19.14 3.03
CA VAL A 125 11.95 18.22 2.99
C VAL A 125 12.27 17.61 4.36
N TYR A 126 12.13 18.39 5.44
CA TYR A 126 12.37 17.92 6.80
C TYR A 126 11.40 16.78 7.18
N PHE A 127 10.13 16.87 6.81
CA PHE A 127 9.17 15.79 7.03
C PHE A 127 9.58 14.51 6.28
N ILE A 128 10.05 14.63 5.04
CA ILE A 128 10.52 13.49 4.25
C ILE A 128 11.72 12.82 4.94
N MET A 129 12.70 13.61 5.38
CA MET A 129 13.91 13.09 6.02
C MET A 129 13.62 12.41 7.37
N ILE A 130 12.74 12.99 8.19
CA ILE A 130 12.38 12.42 9.49
C ILE A 130 11.61 11.10 9.29
N THR A 131 10.64 11.05 8.38
CA THR A 131 9.91 9.80 8.10
C THR A 131 10.81 8.71 7.53
N LEU A 132 11.82 9.07 6.71
CA LEU A 132 12.85 8.16 6.24
C LEU A 132 13.70 7.63 7.40
N ALA A 133 14.16 8.51 8.32
CA ALA A 133 14.98 8.12 9.46
C ALA A 133 14.22 7.12 10.37
N PHE A 134 12.95 7.37 10.65
CA PHE A 134 12.11 6.43 11.41
C PHE A 134 11.91 5.10 10.67
N ALA A 135 11.72 5.12 9.35
CA ALA A 135 11.62 3.88 8.57
C ALA A 135 12.91 3.05 8.67
N GLN A 136 14.07 3.70 8.58
CA GLN A 136 15.36 3.03 8.75
C GLN A 136 15.56 2.50 10.18
N MET A 137 15.08 3.23 11.19
CA MET A 137 15.12 2.75 12.57
C MET A 137 14.30 1.45 12.75
N VAL A 138 13.09 1.39 12.18
CA VAL A 138 12.25 0.17 12.19
C VAL A 138 12.91 -0.96 11.39
N TYR A 139 13.53 -0.66 10.26
CA TYR A 139 14.27 -1.62 9.44
C TYR A 139 15.44 -2.25 10.21
N TYR A 140 16.31 -1.42 10.82
CA TYR A 140 17.43 -1.92 11.62
C TYR A 140 16.99 -2.67 12.86
N PHE A 141 15.88 -2.26 13.48
CA PHE A 141 15.30 -3.02 14.59
C PHE A 141 14.90 -4.44 14.14
N ALA A 142 14.24 -4.58 12.99
CA ALA A 142 13.84 -5.89 12.47
C ALA A 142 15.03 -6.79 12.14
N ILE A 143 16.09 -6.25 11.52
CA ILE A 143 17.32 -6.99 11.23
C ILE A 143 18.02 -7.44 12.54
N SER A 144 18.00 -6.60 13.55
CA SER A 144 18.64 -6.90 14.85
C SER A 144 17.81 -7.85 15.71
N TRP A 145 16.75 -8.47 15.16
CA TRP A 145 15.87 -9.37 15.91
C TRP A 145 15.95 -10.82 15.39
N PRO A 146 16.97 -11.60 15.81
CA PRO A 146 17.22 -12.95 15.29
C PRO A 146 16.08 -13.93 15.52
N ALA A 147 15.30 -13.75 16.62
CA ALA A 147 14.17 -14.62 16.95
C ALA A 147 13.09 -14.66 15.84
N TYR A 148 13.01 -13.61 15.01
CA TYR A 148 12.09 -13.51 13.89
C TYR A 148 12.81 -13.38 12.54
N GLY A 149 13.90 -14.13 12.40
CA GLY A 149 14.62 -14.29 11.15
C GLY A 149 15.72 -13.25 10.86
N GLY A 150 15.82 -12.16 11.65
CA GLY A 150 16.89 -11.17 11.49
C GLY A 150 17.06 -10.70 10.05
N GLU A 151 18.26 -10.81 9.50
CA GLU A 151 18.57 -10.44 8.10
C GLU A 151 17.96 -11.40 7.08
N ASP A 152 17.78 -12.69 7.40
CA ASP A 152 17.28 -13.72 6.51
C ASP A 152 15.77 -13.65 6.29
N GLY A 153 15.04 -13.01 7.22
CA GLY A 153 13.59 -12.94 7.17
C GLY A 153 12.89 -14.18 7.74
N LEU A 154 11.55 -14.19 7.67
CA LEU A 154 10.70 -15.21 8.29
C LEU A 154 9.83 -15.91 7.25
N SER A 155 9.93 -17.25 7.19
CA SER A 155 9.09 -18.07 6.30
C SER A 155 7.72 -18.36 6.90
N ILE A 156 6.68 -18.26 6.09
CA ILE A 156 5.31 -18.67 6.43
C ILE A 156 5.08 -20.05 5.77
N ALA A 157 5.22 -21.11 6.54
CA ALA A 157 5.14 -22.48 6.02
C ALA A 157 3.80 -22.77 5.32
N VAL A 158 2.70 -22.33 5.93
CA VAL A 158 1.34 -22.46 5.37
C VAL A 158 0.71 -21.07 5.31
N ARG A 159 0.18 -20.72 4.12
CA ARG A 159 -0.54 -19.43 3.95
C ARG A 159 -1.65 -19.30 4.97
N ASN A 160 -1.78 -18.13 5.58
CA ASN A 160 -2.84 -17.84 6.53
C ASN A 160 -4.23 -18.05 5.90
N GLN A 161 -5.20 -18.41 6.71
CA GLN A 161 -6.53 -18.80 6.26
C GLN A 161 -7.54 -17.67 6.47
N PHE A 162 -8.39 -17.49 5.46
CA PHE A 162 -9.57 -16.65 5.60
C PHE A 162 -10.78 -17.53 5.88
N PRO A 163 -11.63 -17.20 6.87
CA PRO A 163 -12.80 -18.02 7.24
C PRO A 163 -13.69 -18.33 6.02
N GLY A 164 -14.00 -19.60 5.84
CA GLY A 164 -14.86 -20.06 4.75
C GLY A 164 -14.19 -20.19 3.37
N THR A 165 -12.90 -19.88 3.23
CA THR A 165 -12.19 -19.96 1.93
C THR A 165 -10.86 -20.67 2.06
N ASN A 166 -10.55 -21.53 1.09
CA ASN A 166 -9.23 -22.17 1.00
C ASN A 166 -8.25 -21.21 0.28
N THR A 167 -7.47 -20.47 1.04
CA THR A 167 -6.49 -19.49 0.55
C THR A 167 -5.26 -20.12 -0.12
N MET A 168 -5.07 -21.45 0.00
CA MET A 168 -4.01 -22.17 -0.72
C MET A 168 -4.26 -22.20 -2.23
N ARG A 169 -5.51 -22.09 -2.68
CA ARG A 169 -5.84 -21.94 -4.10
C ARG A 169 -5.55 -20.50 -4.53
N PRO A 170 -4.71 -20.26 -5.55
CA PRO A 170 -4.32 -18.91 -5.99
C PRO A 170 -5.51 -18.00 -6.30
N LEU A 171 -6.54 -18.56 -6.96
CA LEU A 171 -7.74 -17.81 -7.34
C LEU A 171 -8.54 -17.33 -6.12
N ASN A 172 -8.70 -18.18 -5.10
CA ASN A 172 -9.42 -17.82 -3.88
C ASN A 172 -8.68 -16.70 -3.12
N PHE A 173 -7.36 -16.79 -3.04
CA PHE A 173 -6.54 -15.75 -2.42
C PHE A 173 -6.61 -14.43 -3.20
N PHE A 174 -6.64 -14.51 -4.55
CA PHE A 174 -6.87 -13.33 -5.38
C PHE A 174 -8.21 -12.65 -5.03
N PHE A 175 -9.31 -13.42 -4.90
CA PHE A 175 -10.60 -12.82 -4.54
C PHE A 175 -10.57 -12.14 -3.17
N VAL A 176 -9.86 -12.70 -2.18
CA VAL A 176 -9.67 -12.07 -0.87
C VAL A 176 -8.91 -10.74 -1.04
N ALA A 177 -7.77 -10.74 -1.73
CA ALA A 177 -6.97 -9.53 -1.96
C ALA A 177 -7.74 -8.47 -2.77
N TYR A 178 -8.49 -8.89 -3.77
CA TYR A 178 -9.33 -8.02 -4.59
C TYR A 178 -10.49 -7.40 -3.79
N ALA A 179 -11.15 -8.18 -2.93
CA ALA A 179 -12.20 -7.67 -2.05
C ALA A 179 -11.66 -6.62 -1.07
N VAL A 180 -10.47 -6.86 -0.49
CA VAL A 180 -9.80 -5.90 0.40
C VAL A 180 -9.40 -4.63 -0.38
N LEU A 181 -8.92 -4.75 -1.61
CA LEU A 181 -8.63 -3.60 -2.47
C LEU A 181 -9.89 -2.77 -2.74
N LEU A 182 -11.01 -3.42 -3.10
CA LEU A 182 -12.28 -2.72 -3.33
C LEU A 182 -12.80 -2.05 -2.06
N ALA A 183 -12.68 -2.70 -0.90
CA ALA A 183 -13.00 -2.09 0.39
C ALA A 183 -12.11 -0.87 0.68
N GLY A 184 -10.81 -0.96 0.39
CA GLY A 184 -9.87 0.16 0.49
C GLY A 184 -10.23 1.32 -0.43
N ILE A 185 -10.56 1.05 -1.70
CA ILE A 185 -11.02 2.07 -2.66
C ILE A 185 -12.33 2.72 -2.17
N GLY A 186 -13.27 1.92 -1.67
CA GLY A 186 -14.52 2.42 -1.06
C GLY A 186 -14.25 3.32 0.15
N LEU A 187 -13.37 2.90 1.05
CA LEU A 187 -12.95 3.70 2.20
C LEU A 187 -12.30 5.02 1.77
N PHE A 188 -11.38 4.98 0.80
CA PHE A 188 -10.78 6.19 0.26
C PHE A 188 -11.82 7.13 -0.35
N ALA A 189 -12.80 6.61 -1.09
CA ALA A 189 -13.89 7.38 -1.68
C ALA A 189 -14.75 8.04 -0.60
N LEU A 190 -15.09 7.31 0.47
CA LEU A 190 -15.84 7.82 1.62
C LEU A 190 -15.06 8.93 2.34
N ILE A 191 -13.77 8.71 2.60
CA ILE A 191 -12.90 9.71 3.21
C ILE A 191 -12.85 10.97 2.33
N ARG A 192 -12.61 10.82 1.04
CA ARG A 192 -12.55 11.95 0.09
C ARG A 192 -13.84 12.76 0.04
N ALA A 193 -15.00 12.12 0.16
CA ALA A 193 -16.31 12.77 0.15
C ALA A 193 -16.70 13.36 1.51
N SER A 194 -15.98 13.04 2.60
CA SER A 194 -16.28 13.46 3.95
C SER A 194 -15.76 14.88 4.26
N ARG A 195 -16.26 15.47 5.34
CA ARG A 195 -15.74 16.74 5.90
C ARG A 195 -14.25 16.63 6.27
N PHE A 196 -13.82 15.43 6.74
CA PHE A 196 -12.43 15.18 7.07
C PHE A 196 -11.54 15.22 5.82
N GLY A 197 -11.95 14.59 4.72
CA GLY A 197 -11.22 14.65 3.46
C GLY A 197 -11.14 16.05 2.88
N ALA A 198 -12.23 16.81 2.95
CA ALA A 198 -12.23 18.23 2.53
C ALA A 198 -11.25 19.06 3.36
N ALA A 199 -11.22 18.86 4.69
CA ALA A 199 -10.28 19.54 5.58
C ALA A 199 -8.83 19.12 5.30
N LEU A 200 -8.57 17.83 5.01
CA LEU A 200 -7.24 17.33 4.66
C LEU A 200 -6.72 17.95 3.36
N VAL A 201 -7.57 18.08 2.34
CA VAL A 201 -7.23 18.76 1.08
C VAL A 201 -7.01 20.26 1.30
N ALA A 202 -7.82 20.90 2.15
CA ALA A 202 -7.65 22.31 2.48
C ALA A 202 -6.32 22.59 3.20
N THR A 203 -5.89 21.70 4.12
CA THR A 203 -4.58 21.82 4.79
C THR A 203 -3.41 21.70 3.82
N ARG A 204 -3.53 20.85 2.80
CA ARG A 204 -2.53 20.76 1.73
C ARG A 204 -2.38 22.07 0.96
N GLN A 205 -3.50 22.79 0.74
CA GLN A 205 -3.47 24.03 -0.02
C GLN A 205 -2.91 25.21 0.79
N ASN A 206 -3.36 25.39 2.05
CA ASN A 206 -2.89 26.47 2.91
C ASN A 206 -3.23 26.18 4.39
N GLU A 207 -2.22 25.80 5.17
CA GLU A 207 -2.35 25.48 6.59
C GLU A 207 -2.79 26.71 7.43
N ILE A 208 -2.28 27.92 7.10
CA ILE A 208 -2.58 29.15 7.82
C ILE A 208 -4.06 29.51 7.66
N ARG A 209 -4.58 29.37 6.44
CA ARG A 209 -6.00 29.65 6.17
C ARG A 209 -6.93 28.69 6.90
N VAL A 210 -6.57 27.42 6.99
CA VAL A 210 -7.34 26.40 7.72
C VAL A 210 -7.32 26.69 9.22
N ALA A 211 -6.16 27.07 9.77
CA ALA A 211 -6.05 27.47 11.18
C ALA A 211 -6.90 28.71 11.51
N ALA A 212 -6.97 29.70 10.60
CA ALA A 212 -7.80 30.87 10.76
C ALA A 212 -9.32 30.59 10.81
N LEU A 213 -9.74 29.43 10.24
CA LEU A 213 -11.11 28.90 10.33
C LEU A 213 -11.38 28.11 11.63
N GLY A 214 -10.42 28.06 12.55
CA GLY A 214 -10.52 27.31 13.80
C GLY A 214 -10.33 25.80 13.69
N ILE A 215 -9.84 25.32 12.56
CA ILE A 215 -9.60 23.91 12.31
C ILE A 215 -8.15 23.55 12.68
N ASP A 216 -7.96 22.57 13.56
CA ASP A 216 -6.65 22.06 13.94
C ASP A 216 -6.03 21.24 12.81
N HIS A 217 -5.21 21.89 11.98
CA HIS A 217 -4.55 21.28 10.82
C HIS A 217 -3.62 20.11 11.21
N TYR A 218 -2.98 20.20 12.39
CA TYR A 218 -2.06 19.17 12.87
C TYR A 218 -2.81 17.86 13.16
N ARG A 219 -3.93 17.90 13.89
CA ARG A 219 -4.73 16.69 14.19
C ARG A 219 -5.32 16.06 12.93
N ILE A 220 -5.75 16.87 11.97
CA ILE A 220 -6.28 16.36 10.70
C ILE A 220 -5.19 15.63 9.90
N ARG A 221 -4.01 16.24 9.80
CA ARG A 221 -2.87 15.60 9.11
C ARG A 221 -2.41 14.33 9.83
N LEU A 222 -2.35 14.34 11.17
CA LEU A 222 -1.99 13.18 11.98
C LEU A 222 -2.97 12.03 11.78
N ALA A 223 -4.27 12.29 11.84
CA ALA A 223 -5.29 11.28 11.59
C ALA A 223 -5.18 10.72 10.16
N GLY A 224 -5.00 11.58 9.14
CA GLY A 224 -4.79 11.17 7.77
C GLY A 224 -3.55 10.29 7.58
N PHE A 225 -2.45 10.63 8.26
CA PHE A 225 -1.21 9.86 8.24
C PHE A 225 -1.39 8.47 8.89
N VAL A 226 -2.05 8.40 10.04
CA VAL A 226 -2.33 7.13 10.75
C VAL A 226 -3.24 6.23 9.91
N ILE A 227 -4.34 6.73 9.35
CA ILE A 227 -5.22 5.95 8.48
C ILE A 227 -4.46 5.44 7.24
N SER A 228 -3.64 6.27 6.63
CA SER A 228 -2.77 5.92 5.51
C SER A 228 -1.85 4.74 5.85
N ALA A 229 -1.18 4.81 7.00
CA ALA A 229 -0.31 3.75 7.51
C ALA A 229 -1.05 2.43 7.76
N MET A 230 -2.25 2.51 8.34
CA MET A 230 -3.10 1.34 8.61
C MET A 230 -3.47 0.59 7.33
N ILE A 231 -3.87 1.33 6.27
CA ILE A 231 -4.19 0.72 4.96
C ILE A 231 -2.93 0.09 4.35
N THR A 232 -1.78 0.76 4.44
CA THR A 232 -0.51 0.25 3.92
C THR A 232 -0.06 -1.02 4.67
N ALA A 233 -0.25 -1.09 5.98
CA ALA A 233 0.06 -2.28 6.77
C ALA A 233 -0.82 -3.49 6.41
N LEU A 234 -2.10 -3.26 6.15
CA LEU A 234 -2.99 -4.31 5.67
C LEU A 234 -2.51 -4.92 4.34
N ALA A 235 -2.03 -4.07 3.43
CA ALA A 235 -1.41 -4.52 2.19
C ALA A 235 -0.11 -5.30 2.45
N GLY A 236 0.70 -4.89 3.42
CA GLY A 236 1.92 -5.60 3.82
C GLY A 236 1.64 -7.00 4.35
N ALA A 237 0.59 -7.18 5.17
CA ALA A 237 0.17 -8.49 5.64
C ALA A 237 -0.25 -9.41 4.48
N LEU A 238 -1.05 -8.90 3.52
CA LEU A 238 -1.43 -9.64 2.31
C LEU A 238 -0.22 -9.97 1.42
N TYR A 239 0.77 -9.09 1.36
CA TYR A 239 2.00 -9.32 0.58
C TYR A 239 2.85 -10.44 1.17
N ALA A 240 2.96 -10.49 2.49
CA ALA A 240 3.62 -11.58 3.20
C ALA A 240 2.92 -12.93 2.95
N ASP A 241 1.59 -12.94 2.96
CA ASP A 241 0.78 -14.12 2.64
C ASP A 241 0.91 -14.55 1.18
N LEU A 242 1.02 -13.61 0.24
CA LEU A 242 1.24 -13.90 -1.18
C LEU A 242 2.55 -14.65 -1.39
N ASN A 243 3.64 -14.11 -0.84
CA ASN A 243 4.99 -14.64 -1.00
C ASN A 243 5.27 -15.81 -0.04
N ARG A 244 4.45 -16.00 1.00
CA ARG A 244 4.70 -16.91 2.14
C ARG A 244 6.05 -16.65 2.80
N PHE A 245 6.45 -15.39 2.81
CA PHE A 245 7.74 -14.96 3.31
C PHE A 245 7.71 -13.48 3.68
N VAL A 246 8.33 -13.15 4.81
CA VAL A 246 8.52 -11.79 5.26
C VAL A 246 10.00 -11.48 5.22
N SER A 247 10.38 -10.49 4.44
CA SER A 247 11.76 -10.03 4.32
C SER A 247 11.93 -8.65 4.94
N PRO A 248 13.07 -8.37 5.57
CA PRO A 248 13.42 -7.01 5.99
C PRO A 248 13.37 -5.98 4.84
N SER A 249 13.55 -6.43 3.59
CA SER A 249 13.44 -5.56 2.41
C SER A 249 12.08 -4.88 2.29
N MET A 250 11.00 -5.47 2.87
CA MET A 250 9.68 -4.84 2.95
C MET A 250 9.65 -3.56 3.79
N LEU A 251 10.60 -3.41 4.72
CA LEU A 251 10.79 -2.25 5.59
C LEU A 251 11.74 -1.22 4.97
N ALA A 252 12.49 -1.59 3.92
CA ALA A 252 13.52 -0.75 3.33
C ALA A 252 12.92 0.47 2.62
N TRP A 253 13.63 1.59 2.66
CA TRP A 253 13.17 2.84 2.03
C TRP A 253 12.84 2.73 0.54
N HIS A 254 13.47 1.79 -0.16
CA HIS A 254 13.17 1.49 -1.56
C HIS A 254 11.69 1.15 -1.77
N MET A 255 11.07 0.41 -0.83
CA MET A 255 9.65 0.09 -0.89
C MET A 255 8.78 1.35 -0.82
N SER A 256 9.12 2.33 0.03
CA SER A 256 8.42 3.63 0.04
C SER A 256 8.58 4.36 -1.30
N GLY A 257 9.78 4.33 -1.89
CA GLY A 257 10.04 4.88 -3.22
C GLY A 257 9.18 4.21 -4.30
N GLU A 258 9.09 2.88 -4.27
CA GLU A 258 8.24 2.11 -5.18
C GLU A 258 6.77 2.53 -5.05
N LEU A 259 6.23 2.62 -3.84
CA LEU A 259 4.85 3.06 -3.62
C LEU A 259 4.60 4.49 -4.15
N ILE A 260 5.55 5.41 -3.96
CA ILE A 260 5.46 6.78 -4.49
C ILE A 260 5.42 6.74 -6.04
N VAL A 261 6.27 5.92 -6.65
CA VAL A 261 6.31 5.71 -8.10
C VAL A 261 4.96 5.21 -8.62
N LEU A 262 4.34 4.22 -7.97
CA LEU A 262 3.03 3.70 -8.36
C LEU A 262 1.97 4.81 -8.38
N ILE A 263 1.99 5.70 -7.38
CA ILE A 263 1.04 6.81 -7.27
C ILE A 263 1.27 7.85 -8.38
N ILE A 264 2.54 8.17 -8.67
CA ILE A 264 2.90 9.14 -9.71
C ILE A 264 2.53 8.60 -11.10
N LEU A 265 2.85 7.33 -11.39
CA LEU A 265 2.50 6.66 -12.63
C LEU A 265 0.99 6.63 -12.88
N GLY A 266 0.22 6.31 -11.85
CA GLY A 266 -1.23 6.20 -11.98
C GLY A 266 -1.94 7.53 -11.96
N GLY A 267 -1.41 8.52 -11.25
CA GLY A 267 -1.97 9.86 -11.04
C GLY A 267 -2.30 10.13 -9.58
N THR A 268 -1.58 11.07 -8.98
CA THR A 268 -1.72 11.46 -7.57
C THR A 268 -3.12 12.00 -7.24
N GLY A 269 -3.67 11.59 -6.10
CA GLY A 269 -4.97 12.06 -5.60
C GLY A 269 -6.18 11.48 -6.33
N ARG A 270 -6.00 10.66 -7.36
CA ARG A 270 -7.09 9.96 -8.06
C ARG A 270 -7.46 8.67 -7.35
N LEU A 271 -8.74 8.31 -7.40
CA LEU A 271 -9.29 7.13 -6.72
C LEU A 271 -8.66 5.82 -7.24
N PHE A 272 -8.59 5.64 -8.54
CA PHE A 272 -8.02 4.46 -9.20
C PHE A 272 -6.59 4.69 -9.69
N GLY A 273 -5.96 5.83 -9.36
CA GLY A 273 -4.57 6.11 -9.67
C GLY A 273 -3.63 5.01 -9.20
N PRO A 274 -3.66 4.63 -7.92
CA PRO A 274 -2.82 3.55 -7.39
C PRO A 274 -2.97 2.23 -8.13
N LEU A 275 -4.19 1.86 -8.53
CA LEU A 275 -4.44 0.64 -9.30
C LEU A 275 -3.83 0.72 -10.70
N ALA A 276 -4.06 1.83 -11.42
CA ALA A 276 -3.50 2.03 -12.74
C ALA A 276 -1.96 2.05 -12.71
N GLY A 277 -1.38 2.70 -11.71
CA GLY A 277 0.07 2.74 -11.50
C GLY A 277 0.66 1.38 -11.17
N ALA A 278 0.05 0.62 -10.26
CA ALA A 278 0.49 -0.73 -9.91
C ALA A 278 0.39 -1.68 -11.11
N ALA A 279 -0.71 -1.62 -11.87
CA ALA A 279 -0.88 -2.44 -13.08
C ALA A 279 0.21 -2.11 -14.13
N LEU A 280 0.45 -0.83 -14.40
CA LEU A 280 1.47 -0.42 -15.36
C LEU A 280 2.88 -0.80 -14.88
N TYR A 281 3.20 -0.56 -13.60
CA TYR A 281 4.51 -0.88 -13.03
C TYR A 281 4.82 -2.37 -13.13
N VAL A 282 3.91 -3.23 -12.64
CA VAL A 282 4.10 -4.69 -12.66
C VAL A 282 4.14 -5.23 -14.10
N ALA A 283 3.35 -4.66 -15.01
CA ALA A 283 3.41 -5.02 -16.43
C ALA A 283 4.76 -4.64 -17.06
N LEU A 284 5.30 -3.46 -16.76
CA LEU A 284 6.61 -3.03 -17.22
C LEU A 284 7.74 -3.86 -16.60
N GLU A 285 7.68 -4.13 -15.29
CA GLU A 285 8.63 -5.02 -14.60
C GLU A 285 8.69 -6.39 -15.27
N PHE A 286 7.52 -6.98 -15.55
CA PHE A 286 7.44 -8.29 -16.21
C PHE A 286 7.97 -8.24 -17.65
N ALA A 287 7.56 -7.24 -18.45
CA ALA A 287 7.99 -7.11 -19.84
C ALA A 287 9.49 -6.84 -19.97
N LEU A 288 10.02 -5.92 -19.16
CA LEU A 288 11.44 -5.55 -19.19
C LEU A 288 12.33 -6.63 -18.57
N GLY A 289 11.89 -7.28 -17.50
CA GLY A 289 12.61 -8.38 -16.85
C GLY A 289 12.81 -9.59 -17.77
N GLY A 290 11.88 -9.82 -18.70
CA GLY A 290 12.02 -10.83 -19.75
C GLY A 290 12.99 -10.46 -20.87
N LEU A 291 13.31 -9.17 -21.04
CA LEU A 291 14.15 -8.65 -22.12
C LEU A 291 15.60 -8.39 -21.69
N THR A 292 15.83 -7.98 -20.45
CA THR A 292 17.16 -7.58 -19.97
C THR A 292 17.32 -7.73 -18.46
N GLU A 293 18.54 -8.13 -18.04
CA GLU A 293 18.89 -8.17 -16.62
C GLU A 293 18.91 -6.77 -15.97
N ARG A 294 19.09 -5.72 -16.76
CA ARG A 294 19.13 -4.32 -16.29
C ARG A 294 17.78 -3.62 -16.41
N TRP A 295 16.68 -4.34 -16.26
CA TRP A 295 15.33 -3.83 -16.41
C TRP A 295 15.01 -2.60 -15.55
N GLN A 296 15.62 -2.49 -14.37
CA GLN A 296 15.44 -1.35 -13.45
C GLN A 296 15.92 -0.03 -14.07
N PHE A 297 17.00 -0.06 -14.84
CA PHE A 297 17.49 1.13 -15.55
C PHE A 297 16.47 1.62 -16.59
N PHE A 298 15.95 0.72 -17.40
CA PHE A 298 14.95 1.06 -18.42
C PHE A 298 13.62 1.49 -17.79
N LEU A 299 13.23 0.85 -16.69
CA LEU A 299 12.07 1.27 -15.91
C LEU A 299 12.24 2.70 -15.41
N GLY A 300 13.41 3.04 -14.84
CA GLY A 300 13.73 4.40 -14.41
C GLY A 300 13.63 5.43 -15.53
N LEU A 301 14.11 5.09 -16.74
CA LEU A 301 14.02 5.95 -17.91
C LEU A 301 12.57 6.20 -18.34
N ILE A 302 11.73 5.14 -18.35
CA ILE A 302 10.29 5.24 -18.64
C ILE A 302 9.61 6.11 -17.61
N LEU A 303 9.92 5.91 -16.32
CA LEU A 303 9.40 6.72 -15.22
C LEU A 303 9.73 8.20 -15.39
N LEU A 304 10.98 8.51 -15.73
CA LEU A 304 11.40 9.87 -16.02
C LEU A 304 10.59 10.47 -17.17
N GLY A 305 10.39 9.71 -18.26
CA GLY A 305 9.54 10.12 -19.37
C GLY A 305 8.09 10.40 -18.94
N VAL A 306 7.49 9.51 -18.13
CA VAL A 306 6.13 9.72 -17.64
C VAL A 306 6.03 10.97 -16.75
N VAL A 307 6.98 11.20 -15.85
CA VAL A 307 7.00 12.39 -14.98
C VAL A 307 7.14 13.68 -15.78
N LEU A 308 7.97 13.70 -16.81
CA LEU A 308 8.22 14.90 -17.64
C LEU A 308 7.06 15.20 -18.58
N PHE A 309 6.48 14.18 -19.22
CA PHE A 309 5.52 14.36 -20.32
C PHE A 309 4.05 14.07 -19.93
N ALA A 310 3.80 13.19 -18.95
CA ALA A 310 2.46 12.78 -18.53
C ALA A 310 2.03 13.47 -17.23
N ARG A 311 1.83 14.79 -17.27
CA ARG A 311 1.31 15.55 -16.11
C ARG A 311 -0.06 15.01 -15.68
N GLY A 312 -0.12 14.32 -14.53
CA GLY A 312 -1.32 13.67 -13.99
C GLY A 312 -1.36 12.14 -14.16
N GLY A 313 -0.25 11.52 -14.57
CA GLY A 313 -0.08 10.08 -14.69
C GLY A 313 -0.92 9.43 -15.81
N LEU A 314 -1.00 8.10 -15.81
CA LEU A 314 -1.74 7.33 -16.81
C LEU A 314 -3.22 7.72 -16.87
N LEU A 315 -3.88 7.89 -15.72
CA LEU A 315 -5.25 8.33 -15.67
C LEU A 315 -5.43 9.78 -16.15
N GLY A 316 -4.39 10.62 -16.04
CA GLY A 316 -4.37 11.97 -16.61
C GLY A 316 -4.43 11.98 -18.14
N LEU A 317 -3.72 11.03 -18.77
CA LEU A 317 -3.73 10.85 -20.22
C LEU A 317 -5.04 10.22 -20.71
N LEU A 318 -5.56 9.19 -20.03
CA LEU A 318 -6.75 8.44 -20.44
C LEU A 318 -8.06 9.16 -20.15
N ALA A 319 -8.20 9.77 -18.98
CA ALA A 319 -9.43 10.39 -18.50
C ALA A 319 -9.47 11.93 -18.62
N GLY A 320 -8.34 12.56 -18.99
CA GLY A 320 -8.20 14.01 -19.07
C GLY A 320 -7.93 14.69 -17.72
N LYS A 321 -7.81 16.04 -17.73
CA LYS A 321 -7.58 16.84 -16.52
C LYS A 321 -8.78 16.75 -15.59
N THR A 322 -8.55 16.51 -14.29
CA THR A 322 -9.60 16.63 -13.26
C THR A 322 -10.10 18.06 -13.21
N LYS A 323 -11.45 18.26 -13.18
CA LYS A 323 -12.07 19.60 -13.05
C LYS A 323 -11.77 20.31 -11.72
N HIS A 324 -11.00 19.68 -10.82
CA HIS A 324 -10.63 20.22 -9.50
C HIS A 324 -9.12 20.01 -9.30
N GLY A 325 -8.34 20.85 -9.92
CA GLY A 325 -6.91 21.00 -9.71
C GLY A 325 -6.54 22.44 -9.74
#